data_b0966c3d8357cf8a5138e7bb19c0cf4f
#
_entry.id   b0966c3d8357cf8a5138e7bb19c0cf4f
#
_cell.length_a   1.000
_cell.length_b   1.000
_cell.length_c   1.000
_cell.angle_alpha   90.00
_cell.angle_beta   90.00
_cell.angle_gamma   90.00
#
_symmetry.space_group_name_H-M   'P 1'
#
loop_
_entity.id
_entity.type
_entity.pdbx_description
1 polymer ?
#
loop_
_entity_poly.entity_id
_entity_poly.type
_entity_poly.pdbx_seq_one_letter_code
_entity_poly.pdbx_strand_id
1 'polypeptide(L)'
;MRFGLYLPTEGDFADVRLLARLARDAEDAGWDGFFIWDELLPIYEHSDSVRNALGQSGNVVDAFVALTAIAANTERLRFGALVTPLPRLRPEVFAKQTATLDRYSEGRLTLGVGLGNPDTQFTAFGGEADIRVRAAMVDEFLDLLAQLWSGQEVNARGVHYVATGVSIMPTPVQTPRIPIWIGADSKNRAPRRRAARWDGFVPASESWPDGVISVAEYEAIVADITALRPRLHPFDVVLIGNASGTLPATDSLPAYAAAGVTWVLAQALSVDQAQNRIRNGPPTLPA
;
A
#
# COMPACT_ATOMS: atom_id res chain seq x y z
N MET A 1 2.97 -2.17 -17.87
CA MET A 1 2.26 -1.40 -16.83
C MET A 1 1.09 -2.22 -16.36
N ARG A 2 0.79 -2.23 -15.06
CA ARG A 2 -0.35 -2.93 -14.44
C ARG A 2 -1.36 -1.93 -13.92
N PHE A 3 -2.61 -2.35 -13.81
CA PHE A 3 -3.70 -1.50 -13.36
C PHE A 3 -4.40 -2.10 -12.14
N GLY A 4 -4.63 -1.29 -11.13
CA GLY A 4 -5.33 -1.70 -9.92
C GLY A 4 -6.38 -0.69 -9.47
N LEU A 5 -7.28 -1.16 -8.62
CA LEU A 5 -8.20 -0.30 -7.87
C LEU A 5 -7.59 0.05 -6.52
N TYR A 6 -7.93 1.23 -6.00
CA TYR A 6 -7.50 1.69 -4.69
C TYR A 6 -8.69 2.31 -3.94
N LEU A 7 -9.11 1.65 -2.87
CA LEU A 7 -10.35 1.94 -2.18
C LEU A 7 -10.12 2.19 -0.68
N PRO A 8 -10.96 3.04 -0.06
CA PRO A 8 -10.99 3.21 1.39
C PRO A 8 -11.43 1.93 2.12
N THR A 9 -11.20 1.92 3.45
CA THR A 9 -11.77 0.93 4.40
C THR A 9 -12.76 1.59 5.36
N GLU A 10 -13.15 2.82 5.07
CA GLU A 10 -14.05 3.63 5.90
C GLU A 10 -15.31 4.07 5.13
N GLY A 11 -16.26 4.64 5.85
CA GLY A 11 -17.51 5.15 5.28
C GLY A 11 -18.35 4.03 4.70
N ASP A 12 -18.81 4.21 3.47
CA ASP A 12 -19.63 3.24 2.74
C ASP A 12 -18.83 1.96 2.37
N PHE A 13 -17.49 2.02 2.39
CA PHE A 13 -16.63 0.86 2.20
C PHE A 13 -16.33 0.07 3.49
N ALA A 14 -16.86 0.49 4.64
CA ALA A 14 -16.68 -0.21 5.91
C ALA A 14 -17.55 -1.49 6.00
N ASP A 15 -17.53 -2.27 4.93
CA ASP A 15 -18.13 -3.61 4.81
C ASP A 15 -17.15 -4.56 4.13
N VAL A 16 -16.60 -5.48 4.91
CA VAL A 16 -15.63 -6.48 4.44
C VAL A 16 -16.22 -7.35 3.31
N ARG A 17 -17.53 -7.66 3.36
CA ARG A 17 -18.19 -8.45 2.31
C ARG A 17 -18.32 -7.64 1.01
N LEU A 18 -18.59 -6.35 1.11
CA LEU A 18 -18.62 -5.46 -0.05
C LEU A 18 -17.23 -5.40 -0.72
N LEU A 19 -16.16 -5.15 0.06
CA LEU A 19 -14.79 -5.11 -0.45
C LEU A 19 -14.40 -6.42 -1.15
N ALA A 20 -14.76 -7.57 -0.56
CA ALA A 20 -14.49 -8.87 -1.17
C ALA A 20 -15.25 -9.07 -2.50
N ARG A 21 -16.52 -8.66 -2.59
CA ARG A 21 -17.30 -8.71 -3.84
C ARG A 21 -16.69 -7.80 -4.90
N LEU A 22 -16.38 -6.54 -4.55
CA LEU A 22 -15.76 -5.60 -5.49
C LEU A 22 -14.41 -6.11 -6.00
N ALA A 23 -13.62 -6.77 -5.16
CA ALA A 23 -12.35 -7.37 -5.58
C ALA A 23 -12.57 -8.52 -6.58
N ARG A 24 -13.58 -9.38 -6.35
CA ARG A 24 -13.95 -10.45 -7.29
C ARG A 24 -14.41 -9.86 -8.63
N ASP A 25 -15.30 -8.89 -8.58
CA ASP A 25 -15.81 -8.23 -9.78
C ASP A 25 -14.67 -7.53 -10.56
N ALA A 26 -13.70 -6.92 -9.85
CA ALA A 26 -12.51 -6.32 -10.46
C ALA A 26 -11.63 -7.37 -11.14
N GLU A 27 -11.41 -8.52 -10.49
CA GLU A 27 -10.66 -9.62 -11.08
C GLU A 27 -11.33 -10.15 -12.36
N ASP A 28 -12.65 -10.32 -12.33
CA ASP A 28 -13.43 -10.79 -13.48
C ASP A 28 -13.41 -9.76 -14.63
N ALA A 29 -13.33 -8.46 -14.31
CA ALA A 29 -13.20 -7.37 -15.28
C ALA A 29 -11.75 -7.18 -15.80
N GLY A 30 -10.78 -7.96 -15.33
CA GLY A 30 -9.40 -7.97 -15.84
C GLY A 30 -8.44 -6.98 -15.15
N TRP A 31 -8.77 -6.46 -13.98
CA TRP A 31 -7.84 -5.68 -13.18
C TRP A 31 -6.71 -6.55 -12.61
N ASP A 32 -5.48 -5.99 -12.54
CA ASP A 32 -4.29 -6.68 -12.02
C ASP A 32 -4.17 -6.64 -10.52
N GLY A 33 -4.79 -5.65 -9.87
CA GLY A 33 -4.64 -5.45 -8.42
C GLY A 33 -5.83 -4.76 -7.75
N PHE A 34 -5.94 -5.00 -6.44
CA PHE A 34 -6.95 -4.38 -5.59
C PHE A 34 -6.30 -3.99 -4.26
N PHE A 35 -6.17 -2.70 -4.02
CA PHE A 35 -5.50 -2.16 -2.85
C PHE A 35 -6.48 -1.39 -2.00
N ILE A 36 -6.28 -1.40 -0.69
CA ILE A 36 -7.16 -0.73 0.26
C ILE A 36 -6.37 0.17 1.23
N TRP A 37 -7.06 1.10 1.86
CA TRP A 37 -6.50 1.90 2.94
C TRP A 37 -6.30 1.05 4.20
N ASP A 38 -5.45 1.51 5.12
CA ASP A 38 -5.27 0.92 6.44
C ASP A 38 -5.31 2.02 7.51
N GLU A 39 -6.53 2.35 7.90
CA GLU A 39 -6.82 3.34 8.91
C GLU A 39 -7.35 2.66 10.18
N LEU A 40 -7.01 3.22 11.36
CA LEU A 40 -7.52 2.74 12.64
C LEU A 40 -8.77 3.50 13.08
N LEU A 41 -8.82 4.78 12.74
CA LEU A 41 -9.91 5.70 13.02
C LEU A 41 -10.34 6.40 11.74
N PRO A 42 -11.57 6.89 11.64
CA PRO A 42 -11.98 7.74 10.53
C PRO A 42 -11.07 8.97 10.44
N ILE A 43 -10.67 9.33 9.23
CA ILE A 43 -9.82 10.52 9.03
C ILE A 43 -10.70 11.76 8.94
N TYR A 44 -10.90 12.43 10.07
CA TYR A 44 -11.71 13.65 10.14
C TYR A 44 -11.04 14.88 9.51
N GLU A 45 -9.72 14.83 9.29
CA GLU A 45 -8.94 15.89 8.66
C GLU A 45 -9.07 15.94 7.14
N HIS A 46 -9.76 14.97 6.53
CA HIS A 46 -10.10 15.03 5.11
C HIS A 46 -10.92 16.28 4.78
N SER A 47 -10.74 16.80 3.57
CA SER A 47 -11.58 17.88 3.04
C SER A 47 -13.06 17.47 3.01
N ASP A 48 -13.96 18.44 3.03
CA ASP A 48 -15.41 18.18 2.97
C ASP A 48 -15.80 17.36 1.73
N SER A 49 -15.13 17.58 0.59
CA SER A 49 -15.38 16.84 -0.64
C SER A 49 -15.04 15.36 -0.49
N VAL A 50 -13.92 15.04 0.17
CA VAL A 50 -13.52 13.65 0.44
C VAL A 50 -14.46 13.00 1.45
N ARG A 51 -14.76 13.67 2.56
CA ARG A 51 -15.70 13.16 3.57
C ARG A 51 -17.10 12.89 3.00
N ASN A 52 -17.60 13.79 2.15
CA ASN A 52 -18.90 13.61 1.50
C ASN A 52 -18.90 12.42 0.52
N ALA A 53 -17.78 12.17 -0.15
CA ALA A 53 -17.64 11.01 -1.05
C ALA A 53 -17.55 9.68 -0.30
N LEU A 54 -16.92 9.67 0.89
CA LEU A 54 -16.78 8.48 1.75
C LEU A 54 -18.08 8.09 2.46
N GLY A 55 -19.05 8.99 2.57
CA GLY A 55 -20.28 8.79 3.36
C GLY A 55 -20.15 9.26 4.80
N GLN A 56 -21.29 9.29 5.51
CA GLN A 56 -21.38 9.88 6.87
C GLN A 56 -21.13 8.88 8.00
N SER A 57 -20.92 7.61 7.71
CA SER A 57 -20.70 6.61 8.76
C SER A 57 -19.28 6.71 9.29
N GLY A 58 -19.06 6.94 10.56
CA GLY A 58 -17.74 6.90 11.18
C GLY A 58 -17.13 5.48 11.31
N ASN A 59 -17.64 4.50 10.53
CA ASN A 59 -17.15 3.14 10.57
C ASN A 59 -15.85 2.99 9.79
N VAL A 60 -14.93 2.20 10.33
CA VAL A 60 -13.69 1.76 9.68
C VAL A 60 -13.54 0.27 9.92
N VAL A 61 -13.20 -0.50 8.90
CA VAL A 61 -12.92 -1.93 9.05
C VAL A 61 -11.43 -2.21 9.06
N ASP A 62 -11.04 -3.25 9.80
CA ASP A 62 -9.64 -3.69 9.82
C ASP A 62 -9.18 -4.14 8.43
N ALA A 63 -8.07 -3.57 7.98
CA ALA A 63 -7.53 -3.81 6.65
C ALA A 63 -7.13 -5.28 6.44
N PHE A 64 -6.51 -5.93 7.41
CA PHE A 64 -6.03 -7.32 7.23
C PHE A 64 -7.16 -8.35 7.30
N VAL A 65 -8.25 -8.06 8.03
CA VAL A 65 -9.48 -8.85 7.95
C VAL A 65 -10.12 -8.70 6.57
N ALA A 66 -10.18 -7.48 6.04
CA ALA A 66 -10.68 -7.22 4.68
C ALA A 66 -9.81 -7.87 3.61
N LEU A 67 -8.47 -7.76 3.70
CA LEU A 67 -7.53 -8.41 2.78
C LEU A 67 -7.66 -9.95 2.81
N THR A 68 -7.95 -10.54 3.98
CA THR A 68 -8.21 -11.98 4.07
C THR A 68 -9.47 -12.36 3.31
N ALA A 69 -10.55 -11.58 3.43
CA ALA A 69 -11.78 -11.82 2.68
C ALA A 69 -11.58 -11.60 1.17
N ILE A 70 -10.81 -10.60 0.76
CA ILE A 70 -10.41 -10.38 -0.64
C ILE A 70 -9.64 -11.60 -1.16
N ALA A 71 -8.64 -12.07 -0.43
CA ALA A 71 -7.85 -13.23 -0.81
C ALA A 71 -8.70 -14.50 -0.99
N ALA A 72 -9.72 -14.67 -0.13
CA ALA A 72 -10.65 -15.82 -0.18
C ALA A 72 -11.61 -15.79 -1.39
N ASN A 73 -11.82 -14.60 -1.98
CA ASN A 73 -12.77 -14.41 -3.08
C ASN A 73 -12.10 -14.16 -4.44
N THR A 74 -10.78 -14.16 -4.50
CA THR A 74 -9.99 -13.90 -5.73
C THR A 74 -8.93 -14.98 -5.93
N GLU A 75 -8.45 -15.15 -7.17
CA GLU A 75 -7.49 -16.21 -7.55
C GLU A 75 -6.18 -15.68 -8.15
N ARG A 76 -6.22 -14.55 -8.85
CA ARG A 76 -5.07 -14.00 -9.61
C ARG A 76 -4.65 -12.61 -9.19
N LEU A 77 -5.60 -11.82 -8.75
CA LEU A 77 -5.45 -10.41 -8.45
C LEU A 77 -4.46 -10.20 -7.30
N ARG A 78 -3.46 -9.33 -7.50
CA ARG A 78 -2.59 -8.88 -6.38
C ARG A 78 -3.36 -7.94 -5.47
N PHE A 79 -3.08 -8.00 -4.19
CA PHE A 79 -3.77 -7.16 -3.22
C PHE A 79 -2.85 -6.73 -2.08
N GLY A 80 -3.25 -5.69 -1.38
CA GLY A 80 -2.51 -5.18 -0.23
C GLY A 80 -3.11 -3.93 0.36
N ALA A 81 -2.58 -3.49 1.49
CA ALA A 81 -2.88 -2.19 2.05
C ALA A 81 -1.86 -1.15 1.56
N LEU A 82 -2.33 0.05 1.26
CA LEU A 82 -1.53 1.22 0.91
C LEU A 82 -2.00 2.44 1.72
N VAL A 83 -1.33 2.76 2.85
CA VAL A 83 -0.19 2.07 3.41
C VAL A 83 -0.48 1.65 4.85
N THR A 84 0.09 0.54 5.27
CA THR A 84 0.04 0.11 6.68
C THR A 84 1.03 0.93 7.50
N PRO A 85 0.60 1.64 8.54
CA PRO A 85 1.48 2.37 9.46
C PRO A 85 2.18 1.41 10.44
N LEU A 86 3.41 0.99 10.11
CA LEU A 86 4.14 0.01 10.92
C LEU A 86 4.35 0.41 12.39
N PRO A 87 4.58 1.70 12.76
CA PRO A 87 4.84 2.07 14.15
C PRO A 87 3.69 1.77 15.13
N ARG A 88 2.47 1.50 14.63
CA ARG A 88 1.35 1.10 15.48
C ARG A 88 1.24 -0.43 15.69
N LEU A 89 2.12 -1.22 15.08
CA LEU A 89 2.06 -2.67 15.06
C LEU A 89 3.23 -3.31 15.83
N ARG A 90 3.08 -4.61 16.10
CA ARG A 90 4.12 -5.47 16.68
C ARG A 90 4.75 -6.33 15.58
N PRO A 91 6.08 -6.27 15.36
CA PRO A 91 6.75 -6.99 14.26
C PRO A 91 6.48 -8.49 14.25
N GLU A 92 6.52 -9.14 15.41
CA GLU A 92 6.31 -10.59 15.54
C GLU A 92 4.89 -11.02 15.20
N VAL A 93 3.88 -10.21 15.57
CA VAL A 93 2.48 -10.46 15.23
C VAL A 93 2.26 -10.24 13.73
N PHE A 94 2.78 -9.13 13.21
CA PHE A 94 2.65 -8.78 11.81
C PHE A 94 3.38 -9.76 10.89
N ALA A 95 4.57 -10.24 11.28
CA ALA A 95 5.29 -11.28 10.55
C ALA A 95 4.47 -12.56 10.40
N LYS A 96 3.83 -13.00 11.49
CA LYS A 96 2.97 -14.19 11.48
C LYS A 96 1.73 -13.99 10.62
N GLN A 97 1.05 -12.86 10.78
CA GLN A 97 -0.17 -12.52 10.06
C GLN A 97 0.08 -12.46 8.54
N THR A 98 1.11 -11.73 8.13
CA THR A 98 1.43 -11.53 6.71
C THR A 98 1.97 -12.79 6.04
N ALA A 99 2.81 -13.57 6.71
CA ALA A 99 3.25 -14.86 6.18
C ALA A 99 2.08 -15.85 6.01
N THR A 100 1.11 -15.84 6.93
CA THR A 100 -0.08 -16.68 6.84
C THR A 100 -0.96 -16.25 5.65
N LEU A 101 -1.20 -14.95 5.50
CA LEU A 101 -2.01 -14.40 4.41
C LEU A 101 -1.34 -14.60 3.05
N ASP A 102 -0.01 -14.46 2.98
CA ASP A 102 0.76 -14.71 1.77
C ASP A 102 0.64 -16.17 1.30
N ARG A 103 0.76 -17.11 2.24
CA ARG A 103 0.56 -18.54 1.94
C ARG A 103 -0.88 -18.85 1.53
N TYR A 104 -1.85 -18.30 2.26
CA TYR A 104 -3.27 -18.50 1.96
C TYR A 104 -3.65 -18.00 0.56
N SER A 105 -3.04 -16.90 0.14
CA SER A 105 -3.26 -16.29 -1.17
C SER A 105 -2.30 -16.79 -2.26
N GLU A 106 -1.46 -17.79 -1.97
CA GLU A 106 -0.48 -18.34 -2.93
C GLU A 106 0.47 -17.26 -3.51
N GLY A 107 0.90 -16.32 -2.64
CA GLY A 107 1.91 -15.31 -3.01
C GLY A 107 1.36 -14.09 -3.74
N ARG A 108 0.10 -13.70 -3.52
CA ARG A 108 -0.51 -12.51 -4.13
C ARG A 108 -0.42 -11.24 -3.28
N LEU A 109 -0.01 -11.36 -2.02
CA LEU A 109 0.12 -10.22 -1.10
C LEU A 109 1.26 -9.29 -1.51
N THR A 110 1.01 -7.99 -1.44
CA THR A 110 2.01 -6.91 -1.50
C THR A 110 1.79 -5.99 -0.31
N LEU A 111 2.84 -5.64 0.40
CA LEU A 111 2.74 -4.78 1.58
C LEU A 111 3.16 -3.36 1.24
N GLY A 112 2.20 -2.44 1.21
CA GLY A 112 2.51 -1.03 1.29
C GLY A 112 2.68 -0.59 2.74
N VAL A 113 3.75 0.09 3.06
CA VAL A 113 4.08 0.45 4.43
C VAL A 113 4.52 1.92 4.54
N GLY A 114 4.22 2.53 5.67
CA GLY A 114 4.53 3.93 5.91
C GLY A 114 4.66 4.28 7.38
N LEU A 115 4.87 5.59 7.63
CA LEU A 115 4.99 6.14 8.98
C LEU A 115 3.63 6.34 9.66
N GLY A 116 2.57 6.43 8.85
CA GLY A 116 1.23 6.79 9.27
C GLY A 116 0.99 8.31 9.42
N ASN A 117 -0.24 8.71 9.16
CA ASN A 117 -0.79 10.05 9.28
C ASN A 117 -2.33 9.91 9.31
N PRO A 118 -3.07 10.70 10.07
CA PRO A 118 -2.60 11.76 10.95
C PRO A 118 -2.02 11.24 12.28
N ASP A 119 -1.33 12.13 13.02
CA ASP A 119 -0.71 11.80 14.31
C ASP A 119 -1.73 11.34 15.36
N THR A 120 -2.98 11.78 15.26
CA THR A 120 -4.09 11.37 16.13
C THR A 120 -4.30 9.86 16.19
N GLN A 121 -4.02 9.13 15.11
CA GLN A 121 -4.10 7.67 15.09
C GLN A 121 -3.02 6.96 15.94
N PHE A 122 -2.05 7.70 16.43
CA PHE A 122 -1.02 7.24 17.36
C PHE A 122 -1.23 7.81 18.75
N THR A 123 -1.32 9.13 18.88
CA THR A 123 -1.34 9.82 20.16
C THR A 123 -2.58 9.51 20.99
N ALA A 124 -3.72 9.28 20.34
CA ALA A 124 -4.96 8.87 21.02
C ALA A 124 -4.83 7.54 21.79
N PHE A 125 -3.86 6.70 21.43
CA PHE A 125 -3.60 5.41 22.08
C PHE A 125 -2.23 5.35 22.78
N GLY A 126 -1.63 6.51 23.07
CA GLY A 126 -0.32 6.60 23.74
C GLY A 126 0.86 6.16 22.85
N GLY A 127 0.65 6.11 21.55
CA GLY A 127 1.71 5.80 20.57
C GLY A 127 2.64 6.99 20.30
N GLU A 128 3.68 6.75 19.53
CA GLU A 128 4.74 7.71 19.24
C GLU A 128 4.24 8.88 18.37
N ALA A 129 4.41 10.10 18.83
CA ALA A 129 4.03 11.33 18.13
C ALA A 129 5.13 11.85 17.19
N ASP A 130 6.40 11.67 17.57
CA ASP A 130 7.52 12.20 16.78
C ASP A 130 7.72 11.39 15.49
N ILE A 131 7.49 12.05 14.38
CA ILE A 131 7.64 11.44 13.04
C ILE A 131 9.05 10.93 12.77
N ARG A 132 10.09 11.52 13.39
CA ARG A 132 11.48 11.06 13.24
C ARG A 132 11.70 9.74 13.98
N VAL A 133 11.10 9.61 15.16
CA VAL A 133 11.12 8.36 15.92
C VAL A 133 10.33 7.28 15.18
N ARG A 134 9.13 7.61 14.67
CA ARG A 134 8.37 6.68 13.82
C ARG A 134 9.14 6.25 12.58
N ALA A 135 9.93 7.15 11.98
CA ALA A 135 10.78 6.80 10.82
C ALA A 135 11.86 5.78 11.20
N ALA A 136 12.50 5.94 12.36
CA ALA A 136 13.47 4.98 12.89
C ALA A 136 12.81 3.64 13.24
N MET A 137 11.61 3.68 13.83
CA MET A 137 10.80 2.48 14.11
C MET A 137 10.50 1.71 12.82
N VAL A 138 10.10 2.39 11.74
CA VAL A 138 9.82 1.74 10.43
C VAL A 138 11.07 1.06 9.88
N ASP A 139 12.24 1.72 9.91
CA ASP A 139 13.48 1.13 9.41
C ASP A 139 13.85 -0.14 10.19
N GLU A 140 13.80 -0.09 11.52
CA GLU A 140 14.08 -1.21 12.39
C GLU A 140 13.04 -2.34 12.26
N PHE A 141 11.75 -1.98 12.15
CA PHE A 141 10.65 -2.92 11.93
C PHE A 141 10.85 -3.73 10.66
N LEU A 142 11.18 -3.07 9.55
CA LEU A 142 11.34 -3.72 8.25
C LEU A 142 12.55 -4.66 8.24
N ASP A 143 13.66 -4.26 8.85
CA ASP A 143 14.84 -5.10 8.96
C ASP A 143 14.57 -6.36 9.82
N LEU A 144 13.82 -6.20 10.92
CA LEU A 144 13.40 -7.33 11.75
C LEU A 144 12.37 -8.22 11.04
N LEU A 145 11.40 -7.62 10.34
CA LEU A 145 10.36 -8.34 9.60
C LEU A 145 10.96 -9.26 8.53
N ALA A 146 11.94 -8.77 7.77
CA ALA A 146 12.64 -9.56 6.77
C ALA A 146 13.38 -10.75 7.38
N GLN A 147 13.99 -10.57 8.56
CA GLN A 147 14.63 -11.66 9.30
C GLN A 147 13.62 -12.69 9.82
N LEU A 148 12.49 -12.23 10.40
CA LEU A 148 11.44 -13.12 10.92
C LEU A 148 10.80 -13.97 9.81
N TRP A 149 10.70 -13.46 8.57
CA TRP A 149 10.19 -14.22 7.42
C TRP A 149 11.18 -15.25 6.87
N SER A 150 12.46 -15.20 7.26
CA SER A 150 13.46 -16.15 6.76
C SER A 150 13.25 -17.59 7.29
N GLY A 151 12.50 -17.75 8.38
CA GLY A 151 12.37 -19.02 9.09
C GLY A 151 13.61 -19.45 9.87
N GLN A 152 14.70 -18.68 9.82
CA GLN A 152 15.90 -18.92 10.60
C GLN A 152 15.75 -18.39 12.02
N GLU A 153 16.62 -18.83 12.93
CA GLU A 153 16.68 -18.23 14.25
C GLU A 153 17.12 -16.77 14.17
N VAL A 154 16.36 -15.90 14.81
CA VAL A 154 16.58 -14.45 14.84
C VAL A 154 17.05 -14.03 16.22
N ASN A 155 18.19 -13.32 16.24
CA ASN A 155 18.72 -12.62 17.38
C ASN A 155 18.97 -11.17 16.98
N ALA A 156 18.02 -10.29 17.25
CA ALA A 156 18.06 -8.86 16.93
C ALA A 156 17.84 -8.02 18.18
N ARG A 157 18.65 -7.01 18.36
CA ARG A 157 18.52 -6.05 19.46
C ARG A 157 18.67 -4.63 18.91
N GLY A 158 17.54 -4.01 18.68
CA GLY A 158 17.45 -2.62 18.25
C GLY A 158 17.11 -1.66 19.38
N VAL A 159 16.80 -0.43 19.01
CA VAL A 159 16.34 0.63 19.93
C VAL A 159 14.86 0.43 20.25
N HIS A 160 14.07 0.02 19.26
CA HIS A 160 12.60 -0.08 19.37
C HIS A 160 12.12 -1.52 19.48
N TYR A 161 12.84 -2.48 18.89
CA TYR A 161 12.40 -3.88 18.82
C TYR A 161 13.51 -4.85 19.21
N VAL A 162 13.09 -5.96 19.81
CA VAL A 162 14.01 -7.03 20.26
C VAL A 162 13.41 -8.38 19.86
N ALA A 163 14.25 -9.27 19.35
CA ALA A 163 13.97 -10.68 19.17
C ALA A 163 15.17 -11.51 19.66
N THR A 164 14.96 -12.55 20.47
CA THR A 164 16.03 -13.34 21.06
C THR A 164 15.75 -14.83 20.91
N GLY A 165 16.54 -15.51 20.08
CA GLY A 165 16.48 -16.97 19.90
C GLY A 165 15.13 -17.45 19.36
N VAL A 166 14.50 -16.69 18.46
CA VAL A 166 13.15 -17.02 17.95
C VAL A 166 13.17 -17.29 16.45
N SER A 167 12.31 -18.20 16.00
CA SER A 167 12.01 -18.39 14.59
C SER A 167 10.50 -18.38 14.38
N ILE A 168 10.04 -17.76 13.28
CA ILE A 168 8.62 -17.70 12.91
C ILE A 168 8.36 -18.63 11.73
N MET A 169 7.41 -19.54 11.94
CA MET A 169 6.92 -20.47 10.92
C MET A 169 5.38 -20.41 10.84
N PRO A 170 4.77 -20.62 9.66
CA PRO A 170 5.44 -20.84 8.38
C PRO A 170 6.06 -19.56 7.81
N THR A 171 7.03 -19.70 6.92
CA THR A 171 7.57 -18.59 6.12
C THR A 171 6.59 -18.20 5.01
N PRO A 172 6.67 -16.98 4.44
CA PRO A 172 5.98 -16.63 3.20
C PRO A 172 6.27 -17.63 2.07
N VAL A 173 5.42 -17.69 1.05
CA VAL A 173 5.69 -18.46 -0.18
C VAL A 173 6.46 -17.64 -1.20
N GLN A 174 6.35 -16.31 -1.16
CA GLN A 174 7.07 -15.43 -2.07
C GLN A 174 8.58 -15.41 -1.76
N THR A 175 9.40 -15.44 -2.79
CA THR A 175 10.87 -15.41 -2.69
C THR A 175 11.39 -14.15 -3.39
N PRO A 176 12.34 -13.42 -2.78
CA PRO A 176 13.00 -13.69 -1.49
C PRO A 176 12.14 -13.39 -0.27
N ARG A 177 11.02 -12.69 -0.39
CA ARG A 177 10.03 -12.33 0.64
C ARG A 177 8.77 -11.74 0.00
N ILE A 178 7.76 -11.42 0.81
CA ILE A 178 6.62 -10.59 0.39
C ILE A 178 7.15 -9.24 -0.10
N PRO A 179 6.72 -8.75 -1.30
CA PRO A 179 7.13 -7.43 -1.79
C PRO A 179 6.69 -6.31 -0.86
N ILE A 180 7.61 -5.39 -0.58
CA ILE A 180 7.40 -4.23 0.28
C ILE A 180 7.48 -2.95 -0.55
N TRP A 181 6.40 -2.19 -0.56
CA TRP A 181 6.34 -0.86 -1.17
C TRP A 181 6.33 0.22 -0.10
N ILE A 182 7.21 1.19 -0.20
CA ILE A 182 7.31 2.31 0.73
C ILE A 182 6.38 3.43 0.27
N GLY A 183 5.41 3.80 1.10
CA GLY A 183 4.55 4.95 0.86
C GLY A 183 5.06 6.20 1.58
N ALA A 184 5.09 7.32 0.88
CA ALA A 184 5.47 8.61 1.45
C ALA A 184 5.18 9.76 0.48
N ASP A 185 5.22 10.98 1.02
CA ASP A 185 5.22 12.21 0.25
C ASP A 185 6.30 12.21 -0.85
N SER A 186 5.90 12.62 -2.06
CA SER A 186 6.72 12.59 -3.27
C SER A 186 7.97 13.46 -3.19
N LYS A 187 7.94 14.57 -2.43
CA LYS A 187 9.06 15.53 -2.34
C LYS A 187 10.19 15.09 -1.40
N ASN A 188 9.89 14.21 -0.46
CA ASN A 188 10.84 13.83 0.57
C ASN A 188 11.90 12.84 0.07
N ARG A 189 13.19 13.18 0.26
CA ARG A 189 14.31 12.31 -0.13
C ARG A 189 14.56 11.12 0.82
N ALA A 190 14.27 11.28 2.11
CA ALA A 190 14.52 10.21 3.09
C ALA A 190 13.70 8.94 2.79
N PRO A 191 12.39 9.01 2.48
CA PRO A 191 11.62 7.86 2.03
C PRO A 191 12.13 7.22 0.73
N ARG A 192 12.67 8.01 -0.22
CA ARG A 192 13.27 7.45 -1.45
C ARG A 192 14.50 6.59 -1.14
N ARG A 193 15.34 6.99 -0.17
CA ARG A 193 16.47 6.16 0.30
C ARG A 193 15.97 4.87 0.96
N ARG A 194 14.89 4.94 1.74
CA ARG A 194 14.25 3.75 2.31
C ARG A 194 13.73 2.85 1.19
N ALA A 195 12.97 3.40 0.24
CA ALA A 195 12.42 2.65 -0.88
C ALA A 195 13.51 1.93 -1.71
N ALA A 196 14.67 2.54 -1.89
CA ALA A 196 15.78 1.94 -2.61
C ALA A 196 16.29 0.61 -2.00
N ARG A 197 15.98 0.32 -0.72
CA ARG A 197 16.30 -0.94 -0.05
C ARG A 197 15.21 -2.02 -0.21
N TRP A 198 14.02 -1.64 -0.68
CA TRP A 198 12.85 -2.51 -0.76
C TRP A 198 12.37 -2.69 -2.21
N ASP A 199 11.10 -3.04 -2.43
CA ASP A 199 10.63 -3.57 -3.71
C ASP A 199 9.78 -2.58 -4.50
N GLY A 200 9.41 -1.44 -3.92
CA GLY A 200 8.64 -0.41 -4.62
C GLY A 200 8.48 0.89 -3.85
N PHE A 201 7.95 1.88 -4.55
CA PHE A 201 7.64 3.20 -4.01
C PHE A 201 6.24 3.65 -4.42
N VAL A 202 5.49 4.13 -3.44
CA VAL A 202 4.15 4.70 -3.60
C VAL A 202 4.22 6.18 -3.22
N PRO A 203 4.57 7.07 -4.16
CA PRO A 203 4.62 8.49 -3.87
C PRO A 203 3.21 9.06 -3.71
N ALA A 204 2.98 9.80 -2.63
CA ALA A 204 1.78 10.60 -2.45
C ALA A 204 1.98 11.99 -3.05
N SER A 205 0.99 12.48 -3.80
CA SER A 205 1.00 13.84 -4.34
C SER A 205 0.67 14.84 -3.24
N GLU A 206 1.43 15.94 -3.15
CA GLU A 206 1.05 17.07 -2.29
C GLU A 206 -0.21 17.80 -2.81
N SER A 207 -0.48 17.67 -4.11
CA SER A 207 -1.68 18.23 -4.73
C SER A 207 -2.91 17.36 -4.52
N TRP A 208 -2.79 16.23 -3.83
CA TRP A 208 -3.96 15.44 -3.45
C TRP A 208 -4.85 16.28 -2.51
N PRO A 209 -6.18 16.33 -2.64
CA PRO A 209 -7.00 15.40 -3.43
C PRO A 209 -7.16 15.73 -4.93
N ASP A 210 -6.73 16.87 -5.41
CA ASP A 210 -7.14 17.38 -6.72
C ASP A 210 -6.14 17.04 -7.85
N GLY A 211 -4.87 16.81 -7.53
CA GLY A 211 -3.80 16.60 -8.51
C GLY A 211 -3.17 15.23 -8.47
N VAL A 212 -2.48 14.90 -9.56
CA VAL A 212 -1.60 13.74 -9.69
C VAL A 212 -0.17 14.20 -9.89
N ILE A 213 0.79 13.35 -9.55
CA ILE A 213 2.22 13.61 -9.77
C ILE A 213 2.49 13.65 -11.29
N SER A 214 3.24 14.63 -11.75
CA SER A 214 3.58 14.78 -13.17
C SER A 214 4.62 13.75 -13.64
N VAL A 215 4.71 13.55 -14.96
CA VAL A 215 5.73 12.68 -15.58
C VAL A 215 7.13 13.09 -15.16
N ALA A 216 7.46 14.40 -15.21
CA ALA A 216 8.77 14.92 -14.84
C ALA A 216 9.14 14.66 -13.37
N GLU A 217 8.15 14.72 -12.46
CA GLU A 217 8.37 14.35 -11.06
C GLU A 217 8.63 12.85 -10.90
N TYR A 218 7.93 11.98 -11.65
CA TYR A 218 8.24 10.54 -11.65
C TYR A 218 9.63 10.25 -12.19
N GLU A 219 10.06 10.90 -13.27
CA GLU A 219 11.44 10.79 -13.79
C GLU A 219 12.47 11.13 -12.72
N ALA A 220 12.27 12.24 -11.99
CA ALA A 220 13.16 12.63 -10.90
C ALA A 220 13.15 11.65 -9.72
N ILE A 221 11.97 11.15 -9.33
CA ILE A 221 11.83 10.13 -8.27
C ILE A 221 12.56 8.84 -8.64
N VAL A 222 12.33 8.35 -9.85
CA VAL A 222 12.93 7.10 -10.34
C VAL A 222 14.44 7.24 -10.48
N ALA A 223 14.94 8.38 -10.99
CA ALA A 223 16.36 8.65 -11.07
C ALA A 223 17.05 8.65 -9.70
N ASP A 224 16.45 9.33 -8.71
CA ASP A 224 16.97 9.37 -7.33
C ASP A 224 17.04 7.96 -6.71
N ILE A 225 16.00 7.16 -6.88
CA ILE A 225 15.93 5.79 -6.33
C ILE A 225 16.93 4.88 -7.05
N THR A 226 16.99 4.95 -8.38
CA THR A 226 17.88 4.13 -9.21
C THR A 226 19.36 4.39 -8.89
N ALA A 227 19.72 5.64 -8.61
CA ALA A 227 21.09 6.00 -8.22
C ALA A 227 21.53 5.36 -6.89
N LEU A 228 20.59 5.02 -6.03
CA LEU A 228 20.85 4.42 -4.71
C LEU A 228 20.67 2.89 -4.69
N ARG A 229 20.11 2.31 -5.76
CA ARG A 229 19.69 0.92 -5.81
C ARG A 229 20.64 0.07 -6.66
N PRO A 230 21.14 -1.08 -6.14
CA PRO A 230 21.76 -2.10 -7.00
C PRO A 230 20.71 -2.65 -7.98
N ARG A 231 21.01 -2.70 -9.28
CA ARG A 231 20.08 -3.07 -10.37
C ARG A 231 19.64 -4.56 -10.39
N LEU A 232 19.64 -5.26 -9.28
CA LEU A 232 19.52 -6.73 -9.24
C LEU A 232 18.09 -7.27 -9.16
N HIS A 233 17.09 -6.45 -8.83
CA HIS A 233 15.70 -6.91 -8.65
C HIS A 233 14.68 -5.94 -9.26
N PRO A 234 13.52 -6.44 -9.73
CA PRO A 234 12.40 -5.60 -10.14
C PRO A 234 12.04 -4.58 -9.05
N PHE A 235 11.58 -3.41 -9.47
CA PHE A 235 11.14 -2.36 -8.57
C PHE A 235 9.84 -1.74 -9.09
N ASP A 236 8.85 -1.70 -8.24
CA ASP A 236 7.56 -1.12 -8.61
C ASP A 236 7.50 0.38 -8.25
N VAL A 237 6.97 1.16 -9.18
CA VAL A 237 6.65 2.58 -8.98
C VAL A 237 5.17 2.76 -9.24
N VAL A 238 4.47 3.26 -8.23
CA VAL A 238 3.02 3.31 -8.22
C VAL A 238 2.53 4.73 -8.48
N LEU A 239 1.65 4.91 -9.44
CA LEU A 239 0.87 6.11 -9.65
C LEU A 239 -0.53 5.90 -9.07
N ILE A 240 -0.96 6.79 -8.18
CA ILE A 240 -2.34 6.84 -7.68
C ILE A 240 -3.06 8.00 -8.34
N GLY A 241 -4.27 7.76 -8.83
CA GLY A 241 -5.18 8.80 -9.32
C GLY A 241 -5.58 9.77 -8.21
N ASN A 242 -6.15 10.91 -8.59
CA ASN A 242 -6.63 11.88 -7.60
C ASN A 242 -7.91 11.39 -6.88
N ALA A 243 -8.38 12.16 -5.89
CA ALA A 243 -9.56 11.80 -5.09
C ALA A 243 -10.87 11.75 -5.89
N SER A 244 -11.01 12.58 -6.94
CA SER A 244 -12.16 12.45 -7.87
C SER A 244 -12.06 11.18 -8.72
N GLY A 245 -10.95 10.45 -8.57
CA GLY A 245 -10.66 9.26 -9.32
C GLY A 245 -10.13 9.51 -10.73
N THR A 246 -9.78 10.74 -11.06
CA THR A 246 -9.19 11.04 -12.36
C THR A 246 -7.81 10.41 -12.46
N LEU A 247 -7.63 9.57 -13.44
CA LEU A 247 -6.32 9.10 -13.88
C LEU A 247 -5.75 10.07 -14.92
N PRO A 248 -4.43 10.06 -15.15
CA PRO A 248 -3.88 10.67 -16.35
C PRO A 248 -4.61 10.18 -17.60
N ALA A 249 -4.72 11.04 -18.61
CA ALA A 249 -5.33 10.65 -19.87
C ALA A 249 -4.63 9.40 -20.45
N THR A 250 -5.37 8.50 -21.06
CA THR A 250 -4.86 7.20 -21.53
C THR A 250 -3.70 7.35 -22.50
N ASP A 251 -3.73 8.39 -23.32
CA ASP A 251 -2.65 8.74 -24.28
C ASP A 251 -1.38 9.26 -23.59
N SER A 252 -1.44 9.70 -22.34
CA SER A 252 -0.28 10.09 -21.54
C SER A 252 0.35 8.93 -20.77
N LEU A 253 -0.33 7.80 -20.59
CA LEU A 253 0.18 6.65 -19.84
C LEU A 253 1.52 6.09 -20.39
N PRO A 254 1.78 6.06 -21.70
CA PRO A 254 3.08 5.67 -22.21
C PRO A 254 4.24 6.54 -21.71
N ALA A 255 4.03 7.85 -21.51
CA ALA A 255 5.03 8.73 -20.93
C ALA A 255 5.33 8.41 -19.46
N TYR A 256 4.29 8.09 -18.67
CA TYR A 256 4.48 7.60 -17.30
C TYR A 256 5.20 6.25 -17.26
N ALA A 257 4.91 5.35 -18.19
CA ALA A 257 5.63 4.07 -18.31
C ALA A 257 7.11 4.30 -18.63
N ALA A 258 7.42 5.21 -19.55
CA ALA A 258 8.79 5.60 -19.90
C ALA A 258 9.52 6.24 -18.70
N ALA A 259 8.81 7.00 -17.87
CA ALA A 259 9.32 7.55 -16.60
C ALA A 259 9.52 6.49 -15.50
N GLY A 260 9.16 5.22 -15.76
CA GLY A 260 9.38 4.11 -14.86
C GLY A 260 8.19 3.70 -13.98
N VAL A 261 7.00 4.27 -14.21
CA VAL A 261 5.77 3.84 -13.53
C VAL A 261 5.39 2.42 -13.98
N THR A 262 5.22 1.51 -13.02
CA THR A 262 4.87 0.10 -13.27
C THR A 262 3.42 -0.23 -12.94
N TRP A 263 2.81 0.53 -12.02
CA TRP A 263 1.44 0.39 -11.57
C TRP A 263 0.69 1.72 -11.65
N VAL A 264 -0.55 1.66 -12.11
CA VAL A 264 -1.51 2.76 -12.06
C VAL A 264 -2.71 2.32 -11.25
N LEU A 265 -2.99 3.03 -10.16
CA LEU A 265 -4.09 2.72 -9.26
C LEU A 265 -5.22 3.73 -9.43
N ALA A 266 -6.37 3.24 -9.85
CA ALA A 266 -7.58 4.02 -9.97
C ALA A 266 -8.27 4.13 -8.61
N GLN A 267 -8.14 5.29 -7.98
CA GLN A 267 -8.81 5.57 -6.71
C GLN A 267 -10.32 5.73 -6.91
N ALA A 268 -11.11 5.18 -5.98
CA ALA A 268 -12.54 5.44 -5.90
C ALA A 268 -12.94 5.70 -4.44
N LEU A 269 -13.61 6.82 -4.19
CA LEU A 269 -14.03 7.25 -2.86
C LEU A 269 -15.53 6.98 -2.60
N SER A 270 -16.28 6.47 -3.59
CA SER A 270 -17.64 5.97 -3.41
C SER A 270 -17.84 4.64 -4.08
N VAL A 271 -18.81 3.87 -3.58
CA VAL A 271 -19.15 2.55 -4.13
C VAL A 271 -19.54 2.64 -5.59
N ASP A 272 -20.31 3.67 -5.97
CA ASP A 272 -20.71 3.91 -7.37
C ASP A 272 -19.50 4.16 -8.28
N GLN A 273 -18.50 4.94 -7.82
CA GLN A 273 -17.26 5.13 -8.57
C GLN A 273 -16.51 3.81 -8.75
N ALA A 274 -16.40 3.00 -7.70
CA ALA A 274 -15.73 1.70 -7.77
C ALA A 274 -16.42 0.76 -8.77
N GLN A 275 -17.75 0.64 -8.68
CA GLN A 275 -18.55 -0.17 -9.60
C GLN A 275 -18.47 0.32 -11.05
N ASN A 276 -18.47 1.65 -11.27
CA ASN A 276 -18.31 2.22 -12.61
C ASN A 276 -16.94 1.87 -13.21
N ARG A 277 -15.86 1.94 -12.41
CA ARG A 277 -14.52 1.54 -12.86
C ARG A 277 -14.45 0.07 -13.21
N ILE A 278 -15.03 -0.78 -12.36
CA ILE A 278 -15.08 -2.22 -12.59
C ILE A 278 -15.80 -2.52 -13.91
N ARG A 279 -16.98 -1.92 -14.14
CA ARG A 279 -17.73 -2.10 -15.40
C ARG A 279 -16.96 -1.66 -16.64
N ASN A 280 -16.20 -0.59 -16.54
CA ASN A 280 -15.40 -0.07 -17.65
C ASN A 280 -14.11 -0.86 -17.91
N GLY A 281 -13.69 -1.67 -16.94
CA GLY A 281 -12.42 -2.38 -16.99
C GLY A 281 -11.19 -1.49 -16.84
N PRO A 282 -9.97 -2.09 -16.80
CA PRO A 282 -8.72 -1.35 -16.75
C PRO A 282 -8.47 -0.56 -18.05
N PRO A 283 -7.73 0.57 -17.99
CA PRO A 283 -7.33 1.31 -19.17
C PRO A 283 -6.57 0.42 -20.17
N THR A 284 -6.86 0.59 -21.46
CA THR A 284 -6.10 -0.08 -22.53
C THR A 284 -5.01 0.85 -23.02
N LEU A 285 -3.76 0.40 -22.97
CA LEU A 285 -2.65 1.20 -23.52
C LEU A 285 -2.77 1.26 -25.04
N PRO A 286 -2.49 2.44 -25.65
CA PRO A 286 -2.40 2.53 -27.10
C PRO A 286 -1.27 1.63 -27.61
N ALA A 287 -1.50 1.01 -28.76
CA ALA A 287 -0.57 0.12 -29.41
C ALA A 287 0.72 0.81 -29.87
#